data_270b3525a96b4301ef426eeb3bbe6d9d
#
_entry.id   270b3525a96b4301ef426eeb3bbe6d9d
#
_cell.length_a   1.000
_cell.length_b   1.000
_cell.length_c   1.000
_cell.angle_alpha   90.00
_cell.angle_beta   90.00
_cell.angle_gamma   90.00
#
_symmetry.space_group_name_H-M   'P 1'
#
loop_
_entity.id
_entity.type
_entity.pdbx_description
1 polymer ?
#
loop_
_entity_poly.entity_id
_entity_poly.type
_entity_poly.pdbx_seq_one_letter_code
_entity_poly.pdbx_strand_id
1 'polypeptide(L)'
;MSKIKFQTGVNAGGTSLAGYITITHRELERVLGEGEGPADKTLDEWSIKGEVDGEEVIATIYDWKNYGSNVQYITDWHIGGKDGKAVELIKLIFPNNGTIKKSNY
;
A
#
# COMPACT_ATOMS: atom_id res chain seq x y z
N MET A 1 9.43 -8.32 -18.28
CA MET A 1 8.75 -7.51 -17.27
C MET A 1 7.50 -8.24 -16.79
N SER A 2 7.46 -8.57 -15.54
CA SER A 2 6.30 -9.27 -15.02
C SER A 2 5.17 -8.27 -14.79
N LYS A 3 3.96 -8.69 -15.14
CA LYS A 3 2.77 -7.90 -14.87
C LYS A 3 1.93 -8.67 -13.89
N ILE A 4 1.65 -8.05 -12.78
CA ILE A 4 0.75 -8.62 -11.78
C ILE A 4 -0.63 -8.00 -11.96
N LYS A 5 -1.66 -8.83 -11.84
CA LYS A 5 -3.03 -8.35 -11.87
C LYS A 5 -3.47 -8.01 -10.46
N PHE A 6 -4.06 -6.85 -10.29
CA PHE A 6 -4.58 -6.43 -8.99
C PHE A 6 -5.77 -5.51 -9.19
N GLN A 7 -6.56 -5.36 -8.14
CA GLN A 7 -7.70 -4.45 -8.10
C GLN A 7 -7.50 -3.49 -6.94
N THR A 8 -8.01 -2.27 -7.09
CA THR A 8 -8.01 -1.28 -6.01
C THR A 8 -9.46 -0.98 -5.60
N GLY A 9 -9.63 -0.32 -4.47
CA GLY A 9 -10.95 0.04 -3.97
C GLY A 9 -11.73 -1.15 -3.41
N VAL A 10 -11.03 -2.14 -2.87
CA VAL A 10 -11.65 -3.33 -2.30
C VAL A 10 -11.86 -3.17 -0.80
N ASN A 11 -12.67 -4.06 -0.21
CA ASN A 11 -12.86 -4.07 1.24
C ASN A 11 -11.62 -4.69 1.89
N ALA A 12 -10.96 -3.93 2.76
CA ALA A 12 -9.73 -4.35 3.42
C ALA A 12 -9.88 -4.43 4.95
N GLY A 13 -11.08 -4.71 5.43
CA GLY A 13 -11.32 -4.85 6.85
C GLY A 13 -10.49 -5.97 7.47
N GLY A 14 -10.05 -5.78 8.71
CA GLY A 14 -9.27 -6.77 9.44
C GLY A 14 -7.79 -6.77 9.12
N THR A 15 -7.27 -5.76 8.42
CA THR A 15 -5.85 -5.63 8.18
C THR A 15 -5.15 -4.88 9.31
N SER A 16 -3.88 -5.16 9.50
CA SER A 16 -3.04 -4.47 10.47
C SER A 16 -1.66 -4.20 9.85
N LEU A 17 -0.83 -3.46 10.53
CA LEU A 17 0.49 -3.09 10.00
C LEU A 17 1.32 -4.34 9.67
N ALA A 18 1.77 -4.44 8.42
CA ALA A 18 2.58 -5.53 7.94
C ALA A 18 3.97 -5.08 7.48
N GLY A 19 4.11 -3.83 7.08
CA GLY A 19 5.39 -3.31 6.62
C GLY A 19 5.30 -1.85 6.23
N TYR A 20 6.31 -1.40 5.50
CA TYR A 20 6.46 -0.01 5.08
C TYR A 20 6.96 0.07 3.66
N ILE A 21 6.60 1.12 2.95
CA ILE A 21 7.17 1.44 1.64
C ILE A 21 7.53 2.91 1.60
N THR A 22 8.74 3.20 1.12
CA THR A 22 9.20 4.56 0.90
C THR A 22 9.08 4.86 -0.59
N ILE A 23 8.15 5.72 -0.94
CA ILE A 23 7.82 6.05 -2.33
C ILE A 23 7.04 7.36 -2.33
N THR A 24 7.05 8.07 -3.45
CA THR A 24 6.28 9.32 -3.53
C THR A 24 4.80 9.04 -3.76
N HIS A 25 3.97 9.96 -3.32
CA HIS A 25 2.52 9.92 -3.57
C HIS A 25 2.24 9.84 -5.08
N ARG A 26 2.99 10.60 -5.86
CA ARG A 26 2.84 10.63 -7.32
C ARG A 26 3.05 9.25 -7.94
N GLU A 27 4.08 8.52 -7.48
CA GLU A 27 4.33 7.17 -7.98
C GLU A 27 3.23 6.20 -7.59
N LEU A 28 2.71 6.34 -6.36
CA LEU A 28 1.58 5.52 -5.93
C LEU A 28 0.37 5.75 -6.84
N GLU A 29 0.05 7.01 -7.13
CA GLU A 29 -1.06 7.33 -8.02
C GLU A 29 -0.81 6.83 -9.45
N ARG A 30 0.42 6.92 -9.91
CA ARG A 30 0.75 6.47 -11.26
C ARG A 30 0.50 4.97 -11.44
N VAL A 31 0.79 4.17 -10.43
CA VAL A 31 0.67 2.72 -10.50
C VAL A 31 -0.71 2.23 -10.06
N LEU A 32 -1.24 2.81 -9.00
CA LEU A 32 -2.48 2.34 -8.36
C LEU A 32 -3.72 3.15 -8.76
N GLY A 33 -3.52 4.31 -9.37
CA GLY A 33 -4.62 5.22 -9.62
C GLY A 33 -4.89 6.10 -8.42
N GLU A 34 -6.00 6.83 -8.45
CA GLU A 34 -6.38 7.76 -7.40
C GLU A 34 -6.67 7.02 -6.10
N GLY A 35 -6.19 7.59 -4.99
CA GLY A 35 -6.43 7.00 -3.69
C GLY A 35 -7.84 7.20 -3.17
N GLU A 36 -8.18 6.54 -2.08
CA GLU A 36 -9.52 6.54 -1.48
C GLU A 36 -9.69 7.59 -0.39
N GLY A 37 -8.57 8.20 0.05
CA GLY A 37 -8.61 9.16 1.14
C GLY A 37 -9.21 10.51 0.77
N PRO A 38 -9.29 11.44 1.72
CA PRO A 38 -8.79 11.30 3.09
C PRO A 38 -9.72 10.51 4.00
N ALA A 39 -9.17 10.00 5.08
CA ALA A 39 -9.93 9.33 6.12
C ALA A 39 -9.54 9.92 7.49
N ASP A 40 -10.00 9.31 8.58
CA ASP A 40 -9.84 9.88 9.92
C ASP A 40 -8.38 10.20 10.29
N LYS A 41 -7.47 9.27 10.04
CA LYS A 41 -6.06 9.40 10.41
C LYS A 41 -5.11 9.35 9.22
N THR A 42 -5.65 9.40 8.00
CA THR A 42 -4.87 9.32 6.78
C THR A 42 -5.23 10.44 5.84
N LEU A 43 -4.24 10.92 5.09
CA LEU A 43 -4.46 11.90 4.02
C LEU A 43 -4.83 11.19 2.73
N ASP A 44 -4.28 9.99 2.52
CA ASP A 44 -4.64 9.16 1.38
C ASP A 44 -4.39 7.70 1.71
N GLU A 45 -5.09 6.82 1.01
CA GLU A 45 -4.97 5.39 1.23
C GLU A 45 -5.46 4.62 0.01
N TRP A 46 -4.96 3.40 -0.13
CA TRP A 46 -5.38 2.45 -1.18
C TRP A 46 -5.63 1.11 -0.54
N SER A 47 -6.68 0.43 -0.99
CA SER A 47 -6.92 -0.97 -0.64
C SER A 47 -6.79 -1.79 -1.92
N ILE A 48 -6.03 -2.88 -1.86
CA ILE A 48 -5.55 -3.62 -3.02
C ILE A 48 -5.82 -5.10 -2.81
N LYS A 49 -6.29 -5.76 -3.86
CA LYS A 49 -6.44 -7.21 -3.90
C LYS A 49 -5.64 -7.76 -5.07
N GLY A 50 -4.83 -8.76 -4.82
CA GLY A 50 -4.05 -9.44 -5.84
C GLY A 50 -3.79 -10.88 -5.46
N GLU A 51 -2.88 -11.55 -6.16
CA GLU A 51 -2.50 -12.92 -5.86
C GLU A 51 -1.00 -13.01 -5.60
N VAL A 52 -0.66 -13.82 -4.61
CA VAL A 52 0.72 -14.20 -4.30
C VAL A 52 0.75 -15.72 -4.19
N ASP A 53 1.54 -16.36 -5.04
CA ASP A 53 1.66 -17.83 -5.08
C ASP A 53 0.31 -18.55 -5.19
N GLY A 54 -0.61 -17.98 -5.98
CA GLY A 54 -1.93 -18.58 -6.20
C GLY A 54 -2.94 -18.27 -5.12
N GLU A 55 -2.58 -17.51 -4.10
CA GLU A 55 -3.50 -17.12 -3.02
C GLU A 55 -3.94 -15.68 -3.18
N GLU A 56 -5.21 -15.43 -2.92
CA GLU A 56 -5.74 -14.06 -2.88
C GLU A 56 -5.21 -13.34 -1.66
N VAL A 57 -4.65 -12.16 -1.87
CA VAL A 57 -4.04 -11.36 -0.82
C VAL A 57 -4.63 -9.96 -0.85
N ILE A 58 -4.99 -9.44 0.31
CA ILE A 58 -5.46 -8.06 0.48
C ILE A 58 -4.36 -7.28 1.19
N ALA A 59 -4.01 -6.13 0.63
CA ALA A 59 -3.05 -5.21 1.22
C ALA A 59 -3.61 -3.80 1.19
N THR A 60 -3.14 -2.96 2.10
CA THR A 60 -3.45 -1.54 2.10
C THR A 60 -2.15 -0.75 2.08
N ILE A 61 -2.20 0.44 1.50
CA ILE A 61 -1.13 1.41 1.60
C ILE A 61 -1.76 2.69 2.13
N TYR A 62 -1.18 3.26 3.19
CA TYR A 62 -1.73 4.45 3.83
C TYR A 62 -0.63 5.23 4.54
N ASP A 63 -0.81 6.54 4.65
CA ASP A 63 0.01 7.36 5.53
C ASP A 63 -0.57 7.27 6.95
N TRP A 64 0.14 7.79 7.96
CA TRP A 64 -0.33 7.68 9.32
C TRP A 64 -0.07 8.96 10.09
N LYS A 65 -1.16 9.60 10.52
CA LYS A 65 -1.12 10.78 11.40
C LYS A 65 -0.26 11.93 10.87
N ASN A 66 -0.34 12.21 9.58
CA ASN A 66 0.40 13.32 8.95
C ASN A 66 -0.46 14.59 8.92
N TYR A 67 -1.09 14.91 10.04
CA TYR A 67 -1.97 16.07 10.14
C TYR A 67 -1.25 17.37 9.78
N GLY A 68 -1.89 18.19 8.96
CA GLY A 68 -1.33 19.46 8.55
C GLY A 68 -0.29 19.38 7.45
N SER A 69 0.09 18.19 7.02
CA SER A 69 1.01 18.01 5.91
C SER A 69 0.28 17.98 4.58
N ASN A 70 1.01 18.29 3.52
CA ASN A 70 0.51 18.13 2.16
C ASN A 70 0.86 16.72 1.70
N VAL A 71 -0.14 15.97 1.22
CA VAL A 71 0.03 14.57 0.85
C VAL A 71 1.14 14.36 -0.20
N GLN A 72 1.35 15.32 -1.09
CA GLN A 72 2.38 15.20 -2.12
C GLN A 72 3.81 15.17 -1.57
N TYR A 73 4.01 15.56 -0.31
CA TYR A 73 5.33 15.52 0.33
C TYR A 73 5.56 14.27 1.17
N ILE A 74 4.56 13.40 1.28
CA ILE A 74 4.68 12.19 2.07
C ILE A 74 5.41 11.13 1.25
N THR A 75 6.46 10.54 1.83
CA THR A 75 7.24 9.49 1.18
C THR A 75 7.29 8.21 1.98
N ASP A 76 6.89 8.24 3.25
CA ASP A 76 6.88 7.06 4.10
C ASP A 76 5.45 6.58 4.28
N TRP A 77 5.16 5.40 3.77
CA TRP A 77 3.83 4.83 3.77
C TRP A 77 3.81 3.50 4.52
N HIS A 78 2.71 3.21 5.17
CA HIS A 78 2.48 1.94 5.84
C HIS A 78 1.85 0.95 4.88
N ILE A 79 2.21 -0.33 5.03
CA ILE A 79 1.56 -1.43 4.33
C ILE A 79 0.77 -2.19 5.37
N GLY A 80 -0.53 -2.33 5.15
CA GLY A 80 -1.39 -3.13 6.01
C GLY A 80 -1.73 -4.46 5.36
N GLY A 81 -1.99 -5.47 6.18
CA GLY A 81 -2.37 -6.78 5.71
C GLY A 81 -2.69 -7.71 6.85
N LYS A 82 -3.01 -8.95 6.54
CA LYS A 82 -3.27 -9.98 7.55
C LYS A 82 -1.99 -10.71 7.94
N ASP A 83 -1.00 -10.72 7.05
CA ASP A 83 0.29 -11.36 7.29
C ASP A 83 1.34 -10.78 6.33
N GLY A 84 2.52 -11.39 6.29
CA GLY A 84 3.62 -10.94 5.45
C GLY A 84 3.36 -11.03 3.95
N LYS A 85 2.34 -11.75 3.51
CA LYS A 85 2.02 -11.83 2.08
C LYS A 85 1.55 -10.49 1.52
N ALA A 86 1.01 -9.61 2.36
CA ALA A 86 0.66 -8.25 1.93
C ALA A 86 1.90 -7.52 1.46
N VAL A 87 3.01 -7.65 2.19
CA VAL A 87 4.29 -7.05 1.80
C VAL A 87 4.78 -7.65 0.48
N GLU A 88 4.65 -8.98 0.32
CA GLU A 88 5.03 -9.63 -0.93
C GLU A 88 4.21 -9.13 -2.11
N LEU A 89 2.91 -8.93 -1.92
CA LEU A 89 2.06 -8.38 -2.97
C LEU A 89 2.55 -6.99 -3.40
N ILE A 90 2.86 -6.13 -2.43
CA ILE A 90 3.33 -4.79 -2.74
C ILE A 90 4.68 -4.84 -3.46
N LYS A 91 5.57 -5.76 -3.09
CA LYS A 91 6.83 -5.95 -3.80
C LYS A 91 6.61 -6.34 -5.26
N LEU A 92 5.60 -7.17 -5.54
CA LEU A 92 5.29 -7.57 -6.90
C LEU A 92 4.73 -6.41 -7.73
N ILE A 93 3.96 -5.53 -7.10
CA ILE A 93 3.38 -4.36 -7.78
C ILE A 93 4.45 -3.29 -8.03
N PHE A 94 5.39 -3.14 -7.10
CA PHE A 94 6.44 -2.12 -7.16
C PHE A 94 7.83 -2.75 -7.16
N PRO A 95 8.19 -3.51 -8.21
CA PRO A 95 9.47 -4.23 -8.20
C PRO A 95 10.70 -3.33 -8.31
N ASN A 96 10.54 -2.15 -8.89
CA ASN A 96 11.65 -1.22 -9.13
C ASN A 96 11.40 0.17 -8.55
N ASN A 97 10.33 0.34 -7.81
CA ASN A 97 9.91 1.65 -7.28
C ASN A 97 9.92 1.60 -5.75
N GLY A 98 10.61 2.52 -5.15
CA GLY A 98 10.60 2.65 -3.69
C GLY A 98 11.38 1.57 -2.96
N THR A 99 11.40 1.69 -1.66
CA THR A 99 12.08 0.76 -0.74
C THR A 99 11.03 0.16 0.19
N ILE A 100 11.01 -1.17 0.29
CA ILE A 100 9.99 -1.88 1.05
C ILE A 100 10.64 -2.64 2.20
N LYS A 101 10.04 -2.53 3.39
CA LYS A 101 10.50 -3.24 4.60
C LYS A 101 9.32 -3.94 5.26
N LYS A 102 9.56 -5.11 5.80
CA LYS A 102 8.61 -5.80 6.66
C LYS A 102 8.59 -5.16 8.04
N SER A 103 7.41 -5.15 8.67
CA SER A 103 7.29 -4.79 10.07
C SER A 103 7.92 -5.88 10.94
N ASN A 104 8.45 -5.49 12.11
CA ASN A 104 9.01 -6.44 13.07
C ASN A 104 7.95 -7.06 14.00
N TYR A 105 6.70 -6.75 13.78
CA TYR A 105 5.59 -7.31 14.57
C TYR A 105 5.09 -8.62 14.02
#